data_7875b194de0089b7aa61d9ffaec73bc2
#
_entry.id   7875b194de0089b7aa61d9ffaec73bc2
#
_cell.length_a   1.000
_cell.length_b   1.000
_cell.length_c   1.000
_cell.angle_alpha   90.00
_cell.angle_beta   90.00
_cell.angle_gamma   90.00
#
_symmetry.space_group_name_H-M   'P 1'
#
loop_
_entity.id
_entity.type
_entity.pdbx_description
1 polymer ?
#
loop_
_entity_poly.entity_id
_entity_poly.type
_entity_poly.pdbx_seq_one_letter_code
_entity_poly.pdbx_strand_id
1 'polypeptide(L)'
;MTKKTLVLKFGGSSVAEKKALMNVAEIVRKGLPNRICVVVSALGKAHDYDKVTDELIGLKTSAKKEKVLAGLKRRHIELIDECIDDDGCNAGAKKEIGRILGEIKACMADPTYPLECFGEKMSAQIVYFMLKSKGLDMAYVDALLVIHFINRNPYFQKIRDSSKIITDLMAEGKIVITEGFVANENGKMTCMCRGGSDQTATLIGEAIKADEVLIYSDQDGILTADPRIVKNARSVVEISYPEAEEMAGHGTKIIYPKILEPLKGSNIPIIIKNTFNPDHKGTRIVPSSRNKGIKCITMVRQLHTSIHNPAMIGSEGFLAKVFSAIGKDIDVIISGNPIIGYTTTDERNILDKLKEFGEVRQKSVHTIAIVGEDVEENPRVLNKVTRCLSELGLEIEFISHDRRSAAIYLGVVENGKTNTLINMLHKELIEGM
;
A
#
# COMPACT_ATOMS: atom_id res chain seq x y z
N MET A 1 -17.70 -27.94 -7.01
CA MET A 1 -16.93 -26.70 -7.32
C MET A 1 -15.46 -27.01 -7.13
N THR A 2 -14.60 -26.63 -8.07
CA THR A 2 -13.15 -26.74 -7.90
C THR A 2 -12.69 -25.82 -6.76
N LYS A 3 -11.81 -26.33 -5.88
CA LYS A 3 -11.24 -25.52 -4.80
C LYS A 3 -10.37 -24.41 -5.40
N LYS A 4 -10.63 -23.15 -5.05
CA LYS A 4 -9.79 -22.02 -5.41
C LYS A 4 -8.51 -22.00 -4.58
N THR A 5 -7.48 -21.36 -5.11
CA THR A 5 -6.26 -20.99 -4.40
C THR A 5 -6.32 -19.51 -4.06
N LEU A 6 -6.33 -19.15 -2.79
CA LEU A 6 -6.51 -17.80 -2.29
C LEU A 6 -5.26 -17.35 -1.50
N VAL A 7 -4.83 -16.12 -1.74
CA VAL A 7 -3.87 -15.45 -0.86
C VAL A 7 -4.64 -14.39 -0.07
N LEU A 8 -4.64 -14.50 1.26
CA LEU A 8 -5.30 -13.57 2.17
C LEU A 8 -4.25 -12.74 2.90
N LYS A 9 -4.18 -11.43 2.63
CA LYS A 9 -3.25 -10.56 3.36
C LYS A 9 -4.01 -9.75 4.39
N PHE A 10 -3.51 -9.72 5.61
CA PHE A 10 -4.06 -8.91 6.70
C PHE A 10 -3.10 -7.79 7.09
N GLY A 11 -3.60 -6.54 7.02
CA GLY A 11 -2.86 -5.34 7.38
C GLY A 11 -2.66 -5.17 8.88
N GLY A 12 -1.84 -4.21 9.29
CA GLY A 12 -1.54 -3.98 10.71
C GLY A 12 -2.78 -3.73 11.57
N SER A 13 -3.77 -2.98 11.11
CA SER A 13 -5.05 -2.77 11.79
C SER A 13 -5.86 -4.06 11.95
N SER A 14 -5.70 -5.00 11.01
CA SER A 14 -6.39 -6.29 11.01
C SER A 14 -5.83 -7.28 12.03
N VAL A 15 -4.64 -7.04 12.57
CA VAL A 15 -3.95 -7.92 13.53
C VAL A 15 -3.60 -7.22 14.85
N ALA A 16 -4.02 -5.95 15.04
CA ALA A 16 -3.58 -5.11 16.14
C ALA A 16 -4.14 -5.49 17.51
N GLU A 17 -5.32 -6.11 17.57
CA GLU A 17 -6.10 -6.37 18.78
C GLU A 17 -7.00 -7.61 18.65
N LYS A 18 -7.51 -8.10 19.79
CA LYS A 18 -8.36 -9.30 19.88
C LYS A 18 -9.52 -9.31 18.88
N LYS A 19 -10.30 -8.22 18.83
CA LYS A 19 -11.48 -8.12 17.93
C LYS A 19 -11.10 -8.33 16.48
N ALA A 20 -10.00 -7.73 16.04
CA ALA A 20 -9.50 -7.87 14.68
C ALA A 20 -9.03 -9.30 14.39
N LEU A 21 -8.29 -9.91 15.33
CA LEU A 21 -7.82 -11.30 15.21
C LEU A 21 -8.97 -12.32 15.17
N MET A 22 -10.06 -12.08 15.92
CA MET A 22 -11.25 -12.94 15.84
C MET A 22 -11.91 -12.86 14.45
N ASN A 23 -11.97 -11.66 13.86
CA ASN A 23 -12.44 -11.50 12.49
C ASN A 23 -11.52 -12.20 11.48
N VAL A 24 -10.19 -12.11 11.66
CA VAL A 24 -9.22 -12.88 10.84
C VAL A 24 -9.52 -14.38 10.89
N ALA A 25 -9.75 -14.93 12.09
CA ALA A 25 -10.07 -16.35 12.24
C ALA A 25 -11.37 -16.72 11.52
N GLU A 26 -12.39 -15.89 11.62
CA GLU A 26 -13.67 -16.10 10.92
C GLU A 26 -13.51 -16.02 9.38
N ILE A 27 -12.77 -15.04 8.88
CA ILE A 27 -12.49 -14.87 7.45
C ILE A 27 -11.76 -16.09 6.90
N VAL A 28 -10.72 -16.57 7.58
CA VAL A 28 -9.96 -17.74 7.17
C VAL A 28 -10.86 -19.00 7.17
N ARG A 29 -11.69 -19.15 8.21
CA ARG A 29 -12.64 -20.28 8.30
C ARG A 29 -13.70 -20.24 7.19
N LYS A 30 -14.27 -19.07 6.89
CA LYS A 30 -15.21 -18.87 5.77
C LYS A 30 -14.55 -19.16 4.41
N GLY A 31 -13.24 -18.98 4.31
CA GLY A 31 -12.48 -19.30 3.09
C GLY A 31 -12.40 -20.78 2.77
N LEU A 32 -12.61 -21.68 3.75
CA LEU A 32 -12.61 -23.12 3.51
C LEU A 32 -13.84 -23.56 2.70
N PRO A 33 -13.71 -24.60 1.84
CA PRO A 33 -12.59 -25.52 1.70
C PRO A 33 -11.52 -25.12 0.66
N ASN A 34 -11.38 -23.84 0.30
CA ASN A 34 -10.35 -23.39 -0.62
C ASN A 34 -8.92 -23.59 -0.04
N ARG A 35 -7.91 -23.58 -0.90
CA ARG A 35 -6.51 -23.56 -0.52
C ARG A 35 -6.13 -22.14 -0.11
N ILE A 36 -5.58 -21.96 1.07
CA ILE A 36 -5.36 -20.62 1.65
C ILE A 36 -3.90 -20.43 2.04
N CYS A 37 -3.30 -19.33 1.54
CA CYS A 37 -2.06 -18.77 2.04
C CYS A 37 -2.36 -17.43 2.72
N VAL A 38 -1.97 -17.28 3.98
CA VAL A 38 -2.16 -16.07 4.79
C VAL A 38 -0.85 -15.30 4.85
N VAL A 39 -0.90 -13.98 4.58
CA VAL A 39 0.21 -13.05 4.73
C VAL A 39 -0.16 -12.00 5.75
N VAL A 40 0.68 -11.73 6.73
CA VAL A 40 0.38 -10.78 7.80
C VAL A 40 1.42 -9.66 7.89
N SER A 41 0.95 -8.46 8.24
CA SER A 41 1.78 -7.31 8.62
C SER A 41 2.10 -7.36 10.11
N ALA A 42 3.06 -6.53 10.55
CA ALA A 42 3.27 -6.24 11.96
C ALA A 42 2.00 -5.68 12.62
N LEU A 43 1.89 -5.79 13.95
CA LEU A 43 0.77 -5.23 14.70
C LEU A 43 0.68 -3.72 14.49
N GLY A 44 -0.47 -3.25 14.02
CA GLY A 44 -0.78 -1.84 13.80
C GLY A 44 -0.97 -1.07 15.11
N LYS A 45 -1.41 0.18 15.03
CA LYS A 45 -1.77 0.97 16.20
C LYS A 45 -2.98 0.36 16.91
N ALA A 46 -2.92 0.25 18.22
CA ALA A 46 -4.03 -0.09 19.11
C ALA A 46 -4.21 1.04 20.13
N HIS A 47 -5.27 0.98 20.97
CA HIS A 47 -5.64 2.08 21.87
C HIS A 47 -4.45 2.64 22.68
N ASP A 48 -3.65 1.76 23.32
CA ASP A 48 -2.55 2.13 24.20
C ASP A 48 -1.15 1.87 23.61
N TYR A 49 -1.08 1.50 22.32
CA TYR A 49 0.15 1.06 21.67
C TYR A 49 0.35 1.69 20.30
N ASP A 50 1.57 2.13 20.03
CA ASP A 50 1.98 2.56 18.72
C ASP A 50 2.17 1.37 17.75
N LYS A 51 2.46 1.63 16.49
CA LYS A 51 2.77 0.57 15.52
C LYS A 51 4.08 -0.12 15.89
N VAL A 52 4.07 -1.44 15.91
CA VAL A 52 5.28 -2.24 16.22
C VAL A 52 6.44 -1.92 15.28
N THR A 53 6.16 -1.69 14.01
CA THR A 53 7.19 -1.29 13.03
C THR A 53 7.87 0.03 13.43
N ASP A 54 7.09 1.04 13.88
CA ASP A 54 7.62 2.35 14.28
C ASP A 54 8.45 2.22 15.58
N GLU A 55 8.00 1.39 16.54
CA GLU A 55 8.75 1.10 17.77
C GLU A 55 10.09 0.40 17.49
N LEU A 56 10.12 -0.55 16.55
CA LEU A 56 11.34 -1.27 16.14
C LEU A 56 12.32 -0.36 15.38
N ILE A 57 11.83 0.53 14.51
CA ILE A 57 12.66 1.56 13.86
C ILE A 57 13.25 2.49 14.93
N GLY A 58 12.42 2.97 15.85
CA GLY A 58 12.84 3.84 16.94
C GLY A 58 13.85 3.20 17.89
N LEU A 59 13.86 1.86 18.01
CA LEU A 59 14.77 1.12 18.85
C LEU A 59 16.25 1.34 18.46
N LYS A 60 16.54 1.57 17.16
CA LYS A 60 17.89 1.82 16.65
C LYS A 60 18.56 3.04 17.32
N THR A 61 17.78 4.08 17.55
CA THR A 61 18.25 5.37 18.10
C THR A 61 17.87 5.62 19.55
N SER A 62 17.01 4.77 20.12
CA SER A 62 16.52 4.96 21.50
C SER A 62 17.61 4.77 22.56
N ALA A 63 17.69 5.73 23.49
CA ALA A 63 18.48 5.57 24.71
C ALA A 63 17.84 4.59 25.73
N LYS A 64 16.56 4.22 25.55
CA LYS A 64 15.78 3.37 26.45
C LYS A 64 15.42 2.02 25.82
N LYS A 65 16.36 1.39 25.13
CA LYS A 65 16.15 0.15 24.36
C LYS A 65 15.46 -0.96 25.15
N GLU A 66 15.90 -1.23 26.40
CA GLU A 66 15.30 -2.26 27.24
C GLU A 66 13.84 -1.96 27.61
N LYS A 67 13.49 -0.69 27.79
CA LYS A 67 12.09 -0.29 28.07
C LYS A 67 11.19 -0.54 26.83
N VAL A 68 11.68 -0.23 25.63
CA VAL A 68 10.96 -0.49 24.38
C VAL A 68 10.76 -1.99 24.19
N LEU A 69 11.82 -2.81 24.37
CA LEU A 69 11.72 -4.27 24.28
C LEU A 69 10.74 -4.86 25.30
N ALA A 70 10.75 -4.34 26.54
CA ALA A 70 9.79 -4.77 27.55
C ALA A 70 8.34 -4.39 27.18
N GLY A 71 8.13 -3.22 26.57
CA GLY A 71 6.85 -2.80 26.03
C GLY A 71 6.35 -3.72 24.90
N LEU A 72 7.22 -3.99 23.92
CA LEU A 72 6.94 -4.92 22.83
C LEU A 72 6.58 -6.30 23.38
N LYS A 73 7.37 -6.84 24.32
CA LYS A 73 7.10 -8.13 24.95
C LYS A 73 5.71 -8.13 25.60
N ARG A 74 5.44 -7.14 26.44
CA ARG A 74 4.17 -7.03 27.17
C ARG A 74 2.98 -7.04 26.21
N ARG A 75 2.98 -6.18 25.19
CA ARG A 75 1.92 -6.09 24.18
C ARG A 75 1.62 -7.42 23.53
N HIS A 76 2.68 -8.12 23.05
CA HIS A 76 2.50 -9.39 22.35
C HIS A 76 2.01 -10.50 23.28
N ILE A 77 2.49 -10.54 24.53
CA ILE A 77 2.03 -11.52 25.53
C ILE A 77 0.57 -11.27 25.92
N GLU A 78 0.19 -10.03 26.18
CA GLU A 78 -1.19 -9.65 26.49
C GLU A 78 -2.14 -10.10 25.36
N LEU A 79 -1.78 -9.81 24.09
CA LEU A 79 -2.59 -10.20 22.94
C LEU A 79 -2.69 -11.73 22.79
N ILE A 80 -1.62 -12.47 23.09
CA ILE A 80 -1.63 -13.94 23.09
C ILE A 80 -2.59 -14.44 24.16
N ASP A 81 -2.53 -13.92 25.39
CA ASP A 81 -3.37 -14.31 26.51
C ASP A 81 -4.85 -14.02 26.26
N GLU A 82 -5.13 -12.92 25.54
CA GLU A 82 -6.50 -12.58 25.16
C GLU A 82 -7.09 -13.46 24.06
N CYS A 83 -6.26 -13.99 23.12
CA CYS A 83 -6.73 -14.60 21.88
C CYS A 83 -6.58 -16.11 21.81
N ILE A 84 -5.73 -16.72 22.65
CA ILE A 84 -5.34 -18.13 22.58
C ILE A 84 -5.66 -18.82 23.90
N ASP A 85 -6.79 -19.49 23.94
CA ASP A 85 -7.30 -20.20 25.13
C ASP A 85 -6.66 -21.58 25.32
N ASP A 86 -6.11 -22.21 24.26
CA ASP A 86 -5.41 -23.49 24.33
C ASP A 86 -4.02 -23.33 24.94
N ASP A 87 -3.78 -23.98 26.08
CA ASP A 87 -2.53 -23.85 26.85
C ASP A 87 -1.28 -24.19 26.04
N GLY A 88 -1.34 -25.22 25.18
CA GLY A 88 -0.22 -25.65 24.35
C GLY A 88 0.12 -24.64 23.28
N CYS A 89 -0.88 -24.10 22.60
CA CYS A 89 -0.73 -23.04 21.61
C CYS A 89 -0.28 -21.73 22.25
N ASN A 90 -0.85 -21.35 23.41
CA ASN A 90 -0.49 -20.15 24.16
C ASN A 90 0.99 -20.21 24.58
N ALA A 91 1.42 -21.28 25.20
CA ALA A 91 2.81 -21.48 25.60
C ALA A 91 3.76 -21.49 24.39
N GLY A 92 3.34 -22.12 23.28
CA GLY A 92 4.09 -22.14 22.01
C GLY A 92 4.29 -20.74 21.45
N ALA A 93 3.21 -19.95 21.38
CA ALA A 93 3.27 -18.55 20.92
C ALA A 93 4.21 -17.70 21.78
N LYS A 94 4.08 -17.77 23.11
CA LYS A 94 4.95 -17.04 24.06
C LYS A 94 6.42 -17.42 23.91
N LYS A 95 6.70 -18.70 23.68
CA LYS A 95 8.06 -19.20 23.46
C LYS A 95 8.66 -18.58 22.18
N GLU A 96 7.91 -18.57 21.08
CA GLU A 96 8.38 -17.98 19.83
C GLU A 96 8.58 -16.46 19.93
N ILE A 97 7.67 -15.73 20.58
CA ILE A 97 7.87 -14.29 20.86
C ILE A 97 9.14 -14.07 21.69
N GLY A 98 9.39 -14.90 22.70
CA GLY A 98 10.61 -14.82 23.49
C GLY A 98 11.88 -15.05 22.66
N ARG A 99 11.86 -16.02 21.74
CA ARG A 99 12.95 -16.33 20.82
C ARG A 99 13.22 -15.13 19.89
N ILE A 100 12.18 -14.59 19.27
CA ILE A 100 12.29 -13.44 18.34
C ILE A 100 12.82 -12.19 19.07
N LEU A 101 12.35 -11.90 20.28
CA LEU A 101 12.87 -10.79 21.08
C LEU A 101 14.36 -10.98 21.45
N GLY A 102 14.79 -12.23 21.66
CA GLY A 102 16.21 -12.57 21.83
C GLY A 102 17.05 -12.27 20.58
N GLU A 103 16.52 -12.57 19.38
CA GLU A 103 17.16 -12.22 18.10
C GLU A 103 17.24 -10.70 17.90
N ILE A 104 16.16 -9.96 18.18
CA ILE A 104 16.17 -8.49 18.15
C ILE A 104 17.26 -7.94 19.03
N LYS A 105 17.38 -8.47 20.28
CA LYS A 105 18.40 -8.03 21.25
C LYS A 105 19.82 -8.30 20.74
N ALA A 106 20.05 -9.43 20.08
CA ALA A 106 21.35 -9.77 19.49
C ALA A 106 21.71 -8.87 18.30
N CYS A 107 20.71 -8.46 17.49
CA CYS A 107 20.91 -7.66 16.28
C CYS A 107 20.88 -6.15 16.51
N MET A 108 20.34 -5.67 17.63
CA MET A 108 20.11 -4.22 17.86
C MET A 108 21.40 -3.39 18.04
N ALA A 109 22.56 -4.03 18.14
CA ALA A 109 23.85 -3.35 18.16
C ALA A 109 24.29 -2.88 16.75
N ASP A 110 23.77 -3.51 15.69
CA ASP A 110 24.01 -3.14 14.31
C ASP A 110 22.91 -2.14 13.84
N PRO A 111 23.23 -0.85 13.64
CA PRO A 111 22.25 0.15 13.23
C PRO A 111 21.70 -0.09 11.81
N THR A 112 22.41 -0.88 10.99
CA THR A 112 22.01 -1.21 9.61
C THR A 112 21.06 -2.40 9.54
N TYR A 113 20.93 -3.18 10.64
CA TYR A 113 20.09 -4.37 10.66
C TYR A 113 18.61 -3.99 10.58
N PRO A 114 17.81 -4.69 9.75
CA PRO A 114 16.39 -4.35 9.51
C PRO A 114 15.50 -4.85 10.66
N LEU A 115 15.60 -4.23 11.85
CA LEU A 115 14.86 -4.63 13.05
C LEU A 115 13.33 -4.59 12.85
N GLU A 116 12.86 -3.69 12.01
CA GLU A 116 11.45 -3.54 11.66
C GLU A 116 10.81 -4.81 11.08
N CYS A 117 11.60 -5.65 10.42
CA CYS A 117 11.15 -6.95 9.88
C CYS A 117 10.68 -7.94 10.96
N PHE A 118 11.14 -7.80 12.19
CA PHE A 118 10.73 -8.69 13.28
C PHE A 118 9.27 -8.47 13.71
N GLY A 119 8.69 -7.32 13.40
CA GLY A 119 7.28 -7.05 13.69
C GLY A 119 6.35 -8.04 12.99
N GLU A 120 6.58 -8.30 11.72
CA GLU A 120 5.83 -9.26 10.93
C GLU A 120 6.09 -10.69 11.40
N LYS A 121 7.33 -11.04 11.76
CA LYS A 121 7.66 -12.35 12.33
C LYS A 121 6.88 -12.62 13.61
N MET A 122 6.84 -11.66 14.55
CA MET A 122 6.06 -11.78 15.78
C MET A 122 4.57 -11.92 15.51
N SER A 123 4.02 -11.10 14.62
CA SER A 123 2.61 -11.14 14.23
C SER A 123 2.22 -12.48 13.60
N ALA A 124 3.08 -13.00 12.70
CA ALA A 124 2.85 -14.30 12.05
C ALA A 124 2.75 -15.44 13.06
N GLN A 125 3.59 -15.44 14.09
CA GLN A 125 3.52 -16.47 15.15
C GLN A 125 2.23 -16.37 15.96
N ILE A 126 1.80 -15.17 16.33
CA ILE A 126 0.53 -15.00 17.05
C ILE A 126 -0.64 -15.53 16.23
N VAL A 127 -0.73 -15.12 14.95
CA VAL A 127 -1.83 -15.55 14.07
C VAL A 127 -1.76 -17.06 13.81
N TYR A 128 -0.57 -17.63 13.63
CA TYR A 128 -0.36 -19.07 13.47
C TYR A 128 -0.94 -19.87 14.64
N PHE A 129 -0.49 -19.54 15.87
CA PHE A 129 -0.94 -20.27 17.06
C PHE A 129 -2.41 -20.01 17.39
N MET A 130 -2.90 -18.81 17.14
CA MET A 130 -4.32 -18.46 17.31
C MET A 130 -5.22 -19.27 16.38
N LEU A 131 -4.88 -19.37 15.08
CA LEU A 131 -5.65 -20.17 14.14
C LEU A 131 -5.57 -21.66 14.46
N LYS A 132 -4.39 -22.14 14.86
CA LYS A 132 -4.18 -23.53 15.29
C LYS A 132 -5.00 -23.87 16.54
N SER A 133 -5.06 -22.98 17.56
CA SER A 133 -5.89 -23.18 18.76
C SER A 133 -7.39 -23.27 18.45
N LYS A 134 -7.81 -22.74 17.29
CA LYS A 134 -9.19 -22.85 16.80
C LYS A 134 -9.44 -24.08 15.92
N GLY A 135 -8.52 -25.05 15.93
CA GLY A 135 -8.64 -26.34 15.24
C GLY A 135 -8.35 -26.31 13.75
N LEU A 136 -7.71 -25.26 13.24
CA LEU A 136 -7.28 -25.19 11.84
C LEU A 136 -5.92 -25.88 11.66
N ASP A 137 -5.77 -26.65 10.59
CA ASP A 137 -4.50 -27.32 10.26
C ASP A 137 -3.55 -26.29 9.59
N MET A 138 -2.58 -25.81 10.35
CA MET A 138 -1.73 -24.70 10.01
C MET A 138 -0.29 -25.14 9.70
N ALA A 139 0.34 -24.48 8.73
CA ALA A 139 1.76 -24.56 8.49
C ALA A 139 2.36 -23.15 8.43
N TYR A 140 3.46 -22.91 9.13
CA TYR A 140 4.23 -21.67 9.03
C TYR A 140 5.39 -21.86 8.05
N VAL A 141 5.56 -20.88 7.16
CA VAL A 141 6.69 -20.80 6.21
C VAL A 141 7.36 -19.45 6.39
N ASP A 142 8.63 -19.44 6.79
CA ASP A 142 9.43 -18.21 6.93
C ASP A 142 9.56 -17.53 5.56
N ALA A 143 9.23 -16.24 5.47
CA ALA A 143 9.31 -15.47 4.23
C ALA A 143 10.74 -15.44 3.64
N LEU A 144 11.78 -15.57 4.46
CA LEU A 144 13.16 -15.66 4.00
C LEU A 144 13.45 -16.89 3.11
N LEU A 145 12.60 -17.91 3.19
CA LEU A 145 12.71 -19.11 2.34
C LEU A 145 12.07 -18.90 0.96
N VAL A 146 11.11 -17.98 0.84
CA VAL A 146 10.27 -17.84 -0.37
C VAL A 146 10.42 -16.50 -1.07
N ILE A 147 10.64 -15.41 -0.35
CA ILE A 147 10.74 -14.07 -0.92
C ILE A 147 12.21 -13.70 -1.12
N HIS A 148 12.64 -13.67 -2.36
CA HIS A 148 14.02 -13.38 -2.73
C HIS A 148 14.15 -12.10 -3.52
N PHE A 149 15.13 -11.27 -3.18
CA PHE A 149 15.45 -10.01 -3.84
C PHE A 149 16.88 -9.99 -4.37
N ILE A 150 17.09 -9.24 -5.42
CA ILE A 150 18.40 -8.86 -5.98
C ILE A 150 18.36 -7.37 -6.30
N ASN A 151 19.32 -6.60 -5.79
CA ASN A 151 19.39 -5.14 -6.01
C ASN A 151 18.07 -4.44 -5.65
N ARG A 152 17.47 -4.83 -4.52
CA ARG A 152 16.19 -4.33 -3.99
C ARG A 152 14.97 -4.59 -4.89
N ASN A 153 15.08 -5.47 -5.87
CA ASN A 153 13.99 -5.87 -6.75
C ASN A 153 13.65 -7.36 -6.54
N PRO A 154 12.38 -7.75 -6.72
CA PRO A 154 11.96 -9.15 -6.62
C PRO A 154 12.68 -10.03 -7.64
N TYR A 155 13.21 -11.16 -7.19
CA TYR A 155 13.78 -12.20 -8.07
C TYR A 155 12.69 -13.23 -8.39
N PHE A 156 11.82 -12.90 -9.35
CA PHE A 156 10.62 -13.67 -9.66
C PHE A 156 10.86 -15.17 -9.87
N GLN A 157 11.89 -15.55 -10.65
CA GLN A 157 12.15 -16.98 -10.89
C GLN A 157 12.45 -17.71 -9.59
N LYS A 158 13.31 -17.15 -8.72
CA LYS A 158 13.65 -17.75 -7.45
C LYS A 158 12.45 -17.83 -6.51
N ILE A 159 11.59 -16.80 -6.52
CA ILE A 159 10.34 -16.78 -5.73
C ILE A 159 9.41 -17.89 -6.20
N ARG A 160 9.21 -18.08 -7.51
CA ARG A 160 8.38 -19.19 -8.05
C ARG A 160 8.91 -20.55 -7.62
N ASP A 161 10.22 -20.79 -7.74
CA ASP A 161 10.83 -22.06 -7.39
C ASP A 161 10.71 -22.34 -5.88
N SER A 162 10.94 -21.32 -5.05
CA SER A 162 10.87 -21.45 -3.59
C SER A 162 9.44 -21.57 -3.07
N SER A 163 8.45 -20.94 -3.74
CA SER A 163 7.05 -20.98 -3.34
C SER A 163 6.40 -22.36 -3.53
N LYS A 164 7.11 -23.32 -4.14
CA LYS A 164 6.64 -24.71 -4.25
C LYS A 164 6.31 -25.30 -2.87
N ILE A 165 7.07 -24.96 -1.84
CA ILE A 165 6.78 -25.40 -0.46
C ILE A 165 5.37 -25.00 0.00
N ILE A 166 4.91 -23.79 -0.41
CA ILE A 166 3.56 -23.31 -0.09
C ILE A 166 2.50 -24.19 -0.78
N THR A 167 2.69 -24.46 -2.08
CA THR A 167 1.75 -25.29 -2.85
C THR A 167 1.69 -26.71 -2.37
N ASP A 168 2.82 -27.30 -1.97
CA ASP A 168 2.91 -28.67 -1.46
C ASP A 168 2.16 -28.78 -0.12
N LEU A 169 2.39 -27.87 0.83
CA LEU A 169 1.66 -27.81 2.11
C LEU A 169 0.16 -27.59 1.93
N MET A 170 -0.24 -26.74 0.98
CA MET A 170 -1.66 -26.53 0.66
C MET A 170 -2.29 -27.76 -0.01
N ALA A 171 -1.52 -28.56 -0.76
CA ALA A 171 -1.98 -29.81 -1.33
C ALA A 171 -2.23 -30.87 -0.25
N GLU A 172 -1.46 -30.83 0.85
CA GLU A 172 -1.70 -31.66 2.05
C GLU A 172 -2.94 -31.21 2.85
N GLY A 173 -3.59 -30.11 2.46
CA GLY A 173 -4.78 -29.56 3.12
C GLY A 173 -4.49 -28.52 4.20
N LYS A 174 -3.23 -28.14 4.40
CA LYS A 174 -2.85 -27.14 5.39
C LYS A 174 -3.13 -25.72 4.92
N ILE A 175 -3.47 -24.85 5.85
CA ILE A 175 -3.49 -23.40 5.66
C ILE A 175 -2.06 -22.91 5.92
N VAL A 176 -1.46 -22.28 4.93
CA VAL A 176 -0.09 -21.75 5.07
C VAL A 176 -0.15 -20.30 5.57
N ILE A 177 0.73 -19.96 6.51
CA ILE A 177 0.94 -18.57 6.95
C ILE A 177 2.41 -18.18 6.81
N THR A 178 2.64 -16.94 6.39
CA THR A 178 3.95 -16.31 6.29
C THR A 178 3.88 -14.83 6.66
N GLU A 179 5.02 -14.25 7.00
CA GLU A 179 5.14 -12.82 7.20
C GLU A 179 5.19 -12.04 5.89
N GLY A 180 4.60 -10.85 5.88
CA GLY A 180 4.79 -9.87 4.83
C GLY A 180 6.03 -9.00 5.04
N PHE A 181 6.36 -8.11 4.11
CA PHE A 181 7.41 -7.09 4.21
C PHE A 181 8.85 -7.61 4.30
N VAL A 182 9.06 -8.87 4.64
CA VAL A 182 10.36 -9.52 4.85
C VAL A 182 10.82 -10.19 3.56
N ALA A 183 12.09 -9.99 3.19
CA ALA A 183 12.71 -10.63 2.05
C ALA A 183 14.15 -11.08 2.36
N ASN A 184 14.61 -12.04 1.58
CA ASN A 184 15.98 -12.52 1.56
C ASN A 184 16.73 -11.87 0.41
N GLU A 185 17.76 -11.09 0.71
CA GLU A 185 18.66 -10.55 -0.31
C GLU A 185 20.09 -11.06 -0.04
N ASN A 186 20.59 -11.92 -0.93
CA ASN A 186 21.92 -12.52 -0.84
C ASN A 186 22.17 -13.24 0.51
N GLY A 187 21.18 -13.97 1.02
CA GLY A 187 21.28 -14.71 2.29
C GLY A 187 21.05 -13.85 3.54
N LYS A 188 20.77 -12.55 3.40
CA LYS A 188 20.50 -11.64 4.51
C LYS A 188 19.05 -11.20 4.51
N MET A 189 18.50 -11.01 5.72
CA MET A 189 17.17 -10.40 5.88
C MET A 189 17.21 -8.94 5.44
N THR A 190 16.24 -8.55 4.65
CA THR A 190 16.01 -7.17 4.22
C THR A 190 14.54 -6.82 4.31
N CYS A 191 14.23 -5.53 4.45
CA CYS A 191 12.85 -5.04 4.44
C CYS A 191 12.49 -4.57 3.02
N MET A 192 11.26 -4.87 2.64
CA MET A 192 10.67 -4.31 1.43
C MET A 192 10.31 -2.82 1.63
N CYS A 193 9.98 -2.13 0.56
CA CYS A 193 9.51 -0.74 0.65
C CYS A 193 8.11 -0.67 1.29
N ARG A 194 7.61 0.55 1.50
CA ARG A 194 6.24 0.79 1.97
C ARG A 194 5.22 0.03 1.10
N GLY A 195 4.24 -0.61 1.74
CA GLY A 195 3.33 -1.54 1.07
C GLY A 195 3.90 -2.96 0.88
N GLY A 196 5.06 -3.26 1.47
CA GLY A 196 5.76 -4.54 1.28
C GLY A 196 4.96 -5.78 1.64
N SER A 197 4.10 -5.73 2.67
CA SER A 197 3.24 -6.89 2.99
C SER A 197 2.19 -7.16 1.90
N ASP A 198 1.66 -6.11 1.26
CA ASP A 198 0.75 -6.24 0.12
C ASP A 198 1.51 -6.78 -1.10
N GLN A 199 2.74 -6.28 -1.33
CA GLN A 199 3.62 -6.79 -2.38
C GLN A 199 4.00 -8.25 -2.13
N THR A 200 4.27 -8.67 -0.88
CA THR A 200 4.49 -10.09 -0.54
C THR A 200 3.31 -10.95 -0.98
N ALA A 201 2.08 -10.49 -0.69
CA ALA A 201 0.88 -11.24 -1.06
C ALA A 201 0.72 -11.38 -2.59
N THR A 202 1.02 -10.35 -3.36
CA THR A 202 0.95 -10.41 -4.83
C THR A 202 2.10 -11.21 -5.44
N LEU A 203 3.31 -11.16 -4.87
CA LEU A 203 4.43 -12.01 -5.27
C LEU A 203 4.13 -13.50 -5.05
N ILE A 204 3.60 -13.86 -3.87
CA ILE A 204 3.16 -15.23 -3.58
C ILE A 204 2.00 -15.60 -4.51
N GLY A 205 1.01 -14.70 -4.67
CA GLY A 205 -0.14 -14.93 -5.54
C GLY A 205 0.25 -15.29 -6.97
N GLU A 206 1.22 -14.56 -7.54
CA GLU A 206 1.78 -14.86 -8.86
C GLU A 206 2.52 -16.19 -8.86
N ALA A 207 3.40 -16.41 -7.89
CA ALA A 207 4.26 -17.59 -7.82
C ALA A 207 3.49 -18.90 -7.69
N ILE A 208 2.39 -18.92 -6.90
CA ILE A 208 1.53 -20.10 -6.72
C ILE A 208 0.35 -20.16 -7.69
N LYS A 209 0.25 -19.20 -8.62
CA LYS A 209 -0.87 -19.05 -9.56
C LYS A 209 -2.22 -19.02 -8.85
N ALA A 210 -2.35 -18.11 -7.87
CA ALA A 210 -3.57 -17.97 -7.11
C ALA A 210 -4.76 -17.56 -8.01
N ASP A 211 -5.96 -17.97 -7.64
CA ASP A 211 -7.18 -17.52 -8.32
C ASP A 211 -7.54 -16.08 -7.93
N GLU A 212 -7.21 -15.67 -6.69
CA GLU A 212 -7.47 -14.33 -6.17
C GLU A 212 -6.47 -13.97 -5.06
N VAL A 213 -6.09 -12.68 -4.99
CA VAL A 213 -5.36 -12.09 -3.86
C VAL A 213 -6.30 -11.14 -3.12
N LEU A 214 -6.61 -11.42 -1.85
CA LEU A 214 -7.51 -10.60 -1.04
C LEU A 214 -6.68 -9.81 -0.02
N ILE A 215 -6.76 -8.48 -0.08
CA ILE A 215 -6.06 -7.56 0.82
C ILE A 215 -7.07 -6.99 1.80
N TYR A 216 -6.95 -7.36 3.07
CA TYR A 216 -7.80 -6.91 4.15
C TYR A 216 -7.20 -5.71 4.88
N SER A 217 -8.01 -4.66 5.04
CA SER A 217 -7.71 -3.41 5.76
C SER A 217 -8.87 -3.04 6.69
N ASP A 218 -8.93 -1.79 7.11
CA ASP A 218 -10.02 -1.20 7.90
C ASP A 218 -11.05 -0.42 7.04
N GLN A 219 -10.99 -0.54 5.70
CA GLN A 219 -11.87 0.16 4.78
C GLN A 219 -12.68 -0.79 3.90
N ASP A 220 -13.90 -0.39 3.53
CA ASP A 220 -14.81 -1.17 2.68
C ASP A 220 -14.40 -1.16 1.18
N GLY A 221 -13.11 -1.23 0.90
CA GLY A 221 -12.54 -1.12 -0.44
C GLY A 221 -12.05 0.30 -0.75
N ILE A 222 -11.91 0.59 -2.03
CA ILE A 222 -11.54 1.92 -2.53
C ILE A 222 -12.79 2.76 -2.63
N LEU A 223 -12.74 3.99 -2.14
CA LEU A 223 -13.88 4.91 -2.15
C LEU A 223 -13.80 5.90 -3.31
N THR A 224 -14.95 6.38 -3.76
CA THR A 224 -15.06 7.37 -4.83
C THR A 224 -14.46 8.74 -4.48
N ALA A 225 -14.26 9.03 -3.20
CA ALA A 225 -13.53 10.18 -2.66
C ALA A 225 -13.18 9.93 -1.19
N ASP A 226 -12.39 10.82 -0.56
CA ASP A 226 -12.13 10.79 0.88
C ASP A 226 -13.44 11.03 1.66
N PRO A 227 -13.93 10.09 2.49
CA PRO A 227 -15.19 10.22 3.22
C PRO A 227 -15.18 11.32 4.27
N ARG A 228 -14.00 11.82 4.66
CA ARG A 228 -13.87 12.99 5.54
C ARG A 228 -14.22 14.29 4.84
N ILE A 229 -14.14 14.31 3.50
CA ILE A 229 -14.46 15.45 2.65
C ILE A 229 -15.84 15.28 2.02
N VAL A 230 -16.09 14.12 1.43
CA VAL A 230 -17.35 13.80 0.71
C VAL A 230 -18.15 12.78 1.50
N LYS A 231 -19.23 13.23 2.13
CA LYS A 231 -20.07 12.35 2.97
C LYS A 231 -20.78 11.23 2.18
N ASN A 232 -21.04 11.47 0.90
CA ASN A 232 -21.68 10.50 -0.01
C ASN A 232 -20.67 9.63 -0.77
N ALA A 233 -19.39 9.61 -0.33
CA ALA A 233 -18.40 8.71 -0.89
C ALA A 233 -18.84 7.25 -0.71
N ARG A 234 -18.74 6.46 -1.77
CA ARG A 234 -19.17 5.05 -1.79
C ARG A 234 -18.04 4.17 -2.33
N SER A 235 -18.10 2.88 -2.00
CA SER A 235 -17.11 1.93 -2.50
C SER A 235 -17.21 1.75 -4.00
N VAL A 236 -16.06 1.79 -4.67
CA VAL A 236 -15.93 1.46 -6.10
C VAL A 236 -15.95 -0.06 -6.23
N VAL A 237 -16.85 -0.58 -7.06
CA VAL A 237 -17.01 -2.05 -7.19
C VAL A 237 -15.82 -2.69 -7.91
N GLU A 238 -15.37 -2.06 -9.01
CA GLU A 238 -14.30 -2.58 -9.86
C GLU A 238 -13.49 -1.45 -10.48
N ILE A 239 -12.16 -1.63 -10.52
CA ILE A 239 -11.20 -0.76 -11.23
C ILE A 239 -10.23 -1.61 -12.04
N SER A 240 -9.65 -1.01 -13.07
CA SER A 240 -8.56 -1.63 -13.84
C SER A 240 -7.20 -1.41 -13.16
N TYR A 241 -6.17 -2.17 -13.57
CA TYR A 241 -4.80 -1.94 -13.12
C TYR A 241 -4.29 -0.54 -13.47
N PRO A 242 -4.50 0.00 -14.70
CA PRO A 242 -4.14 1.39 -14.98
C PRO A 242 -4.80 2.40 -14.04
N GLU A 243 -6.12 2.27 -13.78
CA GLU A 243 -6.83 3.14 -12.82
C GLU A 243 -6.25 3.03 -11.41
N ALA A 244 -5.90 1.81 -10.97
CA ALA A 244 -5.29 1.56 -9.67
C ALA A 244 -3.87 2.15 -9.56
N GLU A 245 -3.08 2.13 -10.62
CA GLU A 245 -1.75 2.75 -10.69
C GLU A 245 -1.85 4.28 -10.54
N GLU A 246 -2.79 4.90 -11.23
CA GLU A 246 -3.03 6.35 -11.12
C GLU A 246 -3.45 6.75 -9.69
N MET A 247 -4.32 5.97 -9.08
CA MET A 247 -4.75 6.20 -7.69
C MET A 247 -3.59 6.05 -6.70
N ALA A 248 -2.73 5.05 -6.91
CA ALA A 248 -1.61 4.74 -6.03
C ALA A 248 -0.56 5.87 -6.01
N GLY A 249 -0.35 6.54 -7.13
CA GLY A 249 0.56 7.67 -7.25
C GLY A 249 0.04 8.97 -6.61
N HIS A 250 -1.28 9.11 -6.41
CA HIS A 250 -1.88 10.43 -6.15
C HIS A 250 -2.87 10.44 -4.97
N GLY A 251 -2.39 10.07 -3.78
CA GLY A 251 -3.09 10.36 -2.52
C GLY A 251 -3.94 9.25 -1.93
N THR A 252 -4.16 8.13 -2.61
CA THR A 252 -4.77 6.98 -1.96
C THR A 252 -3.70 6.20 -1.19
N LYS A 253 -3.89 6.06 0.13
CA LYS A 253 -3.00 5.25 0.97
C LYS A 253 -3.32 3.76 0.91
N ILE A 254 -4.26 3.35 0.06
CA ILE A 254 -4.82 1.98 0.04
C ILE A 254 -4.03 1.08 -0.90
N ILE A 255 -3.49 1.64 -1.98
CA ILE A 255 -2.73 0.89 -2.98
C ILE A 255 -1.35 1.53 -3.13
N TYR A 256 -0.31 0.72 -3.26
CA TYR A 256 1.04 1.15 -3.64
C TYR A 256 1.36 0.58 -5.02
N PRO A 257 2.01 1.33 -5.94
CA PRO A 257 2.27 0.87 -7.32
C PRO A 257 2.95 -0.51 -7.39
N LYS A 258 3.87 -0.79 -6.46
CA LYS A 258 4.62 -2.06 -6.41
C LYS A 258 3.77 -3.31 -6.13
N ILE A 259 2.52 -3.16 -5.67
CA ILE A 259 1.65 -4.33 -5.47
C ILE A 259 1.06 -4.87 -6.76
N LEU A 260 0.95 -4.03 -7.79
CA LEU A 260 0.41 -4.42 -9.09
C LEU A 260 1.47 -5.08 -9.98
N GLU A 261 2.73 -4.70 -9.81
CA GLU A 261 3.85 -5.15 -10.64
C GLU A 261 3.96 -6.68 -10.76
N PRO A 262 3.89 -7.47 -9.66
CA PRO A 262 3.98 -8.93 -9.76
C PRO A 262 2.86 -9.55 -10.60
N LEU A 263 1.70 -8.92 -10.65
CA LEU A 263 0.52 -9.46 -11.32
C LEU A 263 0.33 -8.91 -12.75
N LYS A 264 1.20 -8.00 -13.22
CA LYS A 264 1.21 -7.56 -14.62
C LYS A 264 1.47 -8.76 -15.51
N GLY A 265 0.56 -8.98 -16.47
CA GLY A 265 0.61 -10.15 -17.36
C GLY A 265 -0.02 -11.43 -16.79
N SER A 266 -0.44 -11.45 -15.53
CA SER A 266 -1.34 -12.45 -14.97
C SER A 266 -2.79 -11.94 -14.99
N ASN A 267 -3.76 -12.85 -14.97
CA ASN A 267 -5.17 -12.47 -14.85
C ASN A 267 -5.68 -12.61 -13.41
N ILE A 268 -4.78 -12.51 -12.42
CA ILE A 268 -5.11 -12.70 -11.01
C ILE A 268 -5.69 -11.38 -10.45
N PRO A 269 -6.96 -11.33 -10.07
CA PRO A 269 -7.54 -10.12 -9.48
C PRO A 269 -7.05 -9.90 -8.05
N ILE A 270 -6.93 -8.62 -7.68
CA ILE A 270 -6.77 -8.20 -6.29
C ILE A 270 -8.14 -7.74 -5.79
N ILE A 271 -8.50 -8.14 -4.58
CA ILE A 271 -9.76 -7.70 -3.95
C ILE A 271 -9.42 -6.99 -2.64
N ILE A 272 -9.74 -5.70 -2.55
CA ILE A 272 -9.58 -4.92 -1.32
C ILE A 272 -10.82 -5.13 -0.46
N LYS A 273 -10.63 -5.60 0.76
CA LYS A 273 -11.71 -5.99 1.69
C LYS A 273 -11.54 -5.32 3.05
N ASN A 274 -12.62 -5.29 3.83
CA ASN A 274 -12.60 -4.80 5.20
C ASN A 274 -12.59 -5.97 6.20
N THR A 275 -11.63 -5.98 7.11
CA THR A 275 -11.54 -6.98 8.20
C THR A 275 -12.73 -6.87 9.16
N PHE A 276 -13.23 -5.65 9.38
CA PHE A 276 -14.32 -5.35 10.33
C PHE A 276 -15.71 -5.43 9.69
N ASN A 277 -15.76 -5.54 8.35
CA ASN A 277 -16.98 -5.71 7.56
C ASN A 277 -16.74 -6.74 6.44
N PRO A 278 -16.44 -8.01 6.80
CA PRO A 278 -15.96 -9.01 5.84
C PRO A 278 -17.00 -9.42 4.79
N ASP A 279 -18.28 -9.20 5.05
CA ASP A 279 -19.36 -9.50 4.10
C ASP A 279 -19.52 -8.41 3.02
N HIS A 280 -18.96 -7.21 3.21
CA HIS A 280 -18.89 -6.18 2.18
C HIS A 280 -18.06 -6.68 0.99
N LYS A 281 -18.56 -6.42 -0.25
CA LYS A 281 -17.91 -6.91 -1.48
C LYS A 281 -16.51 -6.36 -1.67
N GLY A 282 -16.25 -5.15 -1.18
CA GLY A 282 -14.98 -4.44 -1.39
C GLY A 282 -14.82 -3.93 -2.81
N THR A 283 -13.56 -3.69 -3.23
CA THR A 283 -13.21 -3.27 -4.58
C THR A 283 -12.38 -4.35 -5.26
N ARG A 284 -12.78 -4.72 -6.47
CA ARG A 284 -12.05 -5.67 -7.32
C ARG A 284 -11.13 -4.91 -8.28
N ILE A 285 -9.86 -5.22 -8.28
CA ILE A 285 -8.84 -4.66 -9.18
C ILE A 285 -8.50 -5.75 -10.21
N VAL A 286 -8.68 -5.44 -11.48
CA VAL A 286 -8.56 -6.38 -12.61
C VAL A 286 -7.64 -5.82 -13.69
N PRO A 287 -7.07 -6.65 -14.56
CA PRO A 287 -6.21 -6.17 -15.65
C PRO A 287 -6.90 -5.16 -16.57
N SER A 288 -8.19 -5.36 -16.85
CA SER A 288 -9.02 -4.45 -17.63
C SER A 288 -10.45 -4.48 -17.12
N SER A 289 -11.02 -3.31 -16.83
CA SER A 289 -12.42 -3.19 -16.39
C SER A 289 -13.36 -2.96 -17.56
N ARG A 290 -14.54 -3.56 -17.50
CA ARG A 290 -15.64 -3.28 -18.45
C ARG A 290 -16.42 -2.02 -18.10
N ASN A 291 -16.33 -1.60 -16.85
CA ASN A 291 -16.97 -0.37 -16.38
C ASN A 291 -16.10 0.83 -16.77
N LYS A 292 -16.54 1.60 -17.76
CA LYS A 292 -15.90 2.85 -18.17
C LYS A 292 -16.37 4.03 -17.31
N GLY A 293 -15.67 5.17 -17.43
CA GLY A 293 -16.02 6.41 -16.75
C GLY A 293 -15.32 6.60 -15.40
N ILE A 294 -15.65 7.69 -14.72
CA ILE A 294 -14.97 8.15 -13.51
C ILE A 294 -15.22 7.21 -12.34
N LYS A 295 -14.15 6.79 -11.69
CA LYS A 295 -14.16 5.90 -10.53
C LYS A 295 -14.02 6.65 -9.22
N CYS A 296 -13.08 7.57 -9.18
CA CYS A 296 -12.83 8.33 -7.97
C CYS A 296 -12.20 9.70 -8.25
N ILE A 297 -12.26 10.54 -7.23
CA ILE A 297 -11.58 11.82 -7.17
C ILE A 297 -10.69 11.80 -5.93
N THR A 298 -9.38 11.93 -6.14
CA THR A 298 -8.40 11.98 -5.05
C THR A 298 -7.80 13.37 -4.95
N MET A 299 -7.26 13.70 -3.77
CA MET A 299 -6.59 14.97 -3.52
C MET A 299 -5.40 14.77 -2.62
N VAL A 300 -4.29 15.39 -2.97
CA VAL A 300 -3.07 15.43 -2.15
C VAL A 300 -2.48 16.84 -2.13
N ARG A 301 -2.01 17.27 -0.96
CA ARG A 301 -1.25 18.52 -0.84
C ARG A 301 0.18 18.27 -1.28
N GLN A 302 0.70 19.10 -2.20
CA GLN A 302 2.01 18.95 -2.80
C GLN A 302 2.67 20.30 -2.99
N LEU A 303 4.00 20.30 -3.21
CA LEU A 303 4.74 21.43 -3.71
C LEU A 303 4.83 21.30 -5.24
N HIS A 304 4.31 22.30 -5.95
CA HIS A 304 4.56 22.48 -7.38
C HIS A 304 5.77 23.38 -7.58
N THR A 305 6.79 22.88 -8.24
CA THR A 305 8.00 23.63 -8.61
C THR A 305 8.07 23.74 -10.11
N SER A 306 8.14 24.96 -10.63
CA SER A 306 8.32 25.26 -12.05
C SER A 306 9.66 25.95 -12.30
N ILE A 307 10.30 25.58 -13.42
CA ILE A 307 11.56 26.13 -13.89
C ILE A 307 11.31 26.72 -15.28
N HIS A 308 11.52 28.01 -15.41
CA HIS A 308 11.39 28.71 -16.68
C HIS A 308 12.78 29.00 -17.26
N ASN A 309 13.07 28.48 -18.46
CA ASN A 309 14.32 28.78 -19.17
C ASN A 309 14.09 28.73 -20.68
N PRO A 310 14.11 29.90 -21.38
CA PRO A 310 13.99 29.96 -22.84
C PRO A 310 15.07 29.17 -23.57
N ALA A 311 16.27 29.00 -23.00
CA ALA A 311 17.36 28.23 -23.59
C ALA A 311 17.18 26.73 -23.49
N MET A 312 16.12 26.23 -22.82
CA MET A 312 15.73 24.83 -22.77
C MET A 312 15.38 24.30 -24.17
N ILE A 313 14.90 25.18 -25.04
CA ILE A 313 14.50 24.83 -26.41
C ILE A 313 15.75 24.49 -27.23
N GLY A 314 15.81 23.22 -27.74
CA GLY A 314 16.94 22.74 -28.52
C GLY A 314 18.18 22.34 -27.71
N SER A 315 18.14 22.37 -26.38
CA SER A 315 19.26 21.95 -25.53
C SER A 315 19.18 20.46 -25.26
N GLU A 316 20.06 19.68 -25.88
CA GLU A 316 20.16 18.23 -25.64
C GLU A 316 20.49 17.92 -24.17
N GLY A 317 19.77 16.98 -23.59
CA GLY A 317 20.01 16.51 -22.22
C GLY A 317 19.61 17.48 -21.10
N PHE A 318 18.98 18.62 -21.40
CA PHE A 318 18.55 19.59 -20.38
C PHE A 318 17.65 18.96 -19.33
N LEU A 319 16.60 18.25 -19.76
CA LEU A 319 15.66 17.56 -18.83
C LEU A 319 16.37 16.52 -17.96
N ALA A 320 17.30 15.76 -18.53
CA ALA A 320 18.08 14.78 -17.78
C ALA A 320 18.89 15.42 -16.65
N LYS A 321 19.51 16.59 -16.90
CA LYS A 321 20.24 17.36 -15.90
C LYS A 321 19.33 17.87 -14.79
N VAL A 322 18.17 18.43 -15.16
CA VAL A 322 17.16 18.92 -14.21
C VAL A 322 16.68 17.78 -13.31
N PHE A 323 16.27 16.66 -13.87
CA PHE A 323 15.78 15.50 -13.07
C PHE A 323 16.87 14.88 -12.21
N SER A 324 18.13 14.84 -12.68
CA SER A 324 19.27 14.40 -11.86
C SER A 324 19.51 15.33 -10.67
N ALA A 325 19.32 16.64 -10.83
CA ALA A 325 19.46 17.62 -9.76
C ALA A 325 18.34 17.54 -8.73
N ILE A 326 17.12 17.18 -9.14
CA ILE A 326 15.96 17.03 -8.26
C ILE A 326 16.23 15.91 -7.25
N GLY A 327 16.69 14.73 -7.66
CA GLY A 327 17.14 13.64 -6.78
C GLY A 327 16.12 13.20 -5.71
N LYS A 328 14.82 13.36 -5.98
CA LYS A 328 13.70 12.99 -5.10
C LYS A 328 12.50 12.52 -5.90
N ASP A 329 11.52 11.95 -5.20
CA ASP A 329 10.31 11.45 -5.83
C ASP A 329 9.50 12.60 -6.49
N ILE A 330 9.05 12.33 -7.69
CA ILE A 330 8.22 13.23 -8.50
C ILE A 330 6.88 12.51 -8.72
N ASP A 331 5.79 13.21 -8.42
CA ASP A 331 4.45 12.65 -8.55
C ASP A 331 3.81 12.99 -9.92
N VAL A 332 3.89 14.25 -10.35
CA VAL A 332 3.40 14.70 -11.66
C VAL A 332 4.47 15.53 -12.36
N ILE A 333 4.68 15.27 -13.64
CA ILE A 333 5.54 16.07 -14.51
C ILE A 333 4.66 16.91 -15.42
N ILE A 334 4.91 18.20 -15.45
CA ILE A 334 4.24 19.18 -16.31
C ILE A 334 5.28 19.70 -17.29
N SER A 335 5.16 19.36 -18.55
CA SER A 335 6.10 19.85 -19.56
C SER A 335 5.41 20.85 -20.49
N GLY A 336 6.00 22.00 -20.59
CA GLY A 336 5.65 23.05 -21.55
C GLY A 336 6.94 23.74 -22.01
N ASN A 337 6.88 24.40 -23.12
CA ASN A 337 8.05 25.12 -23.64
C ASN A 337 7.78 26.62 -23.50
N PRO A 338 8.56 27.37 -22.74
CA PRO A 338 9.86 27.10 -22.12
C PRO A 338 9.82 26.74 -20.62
N ILE A 339 8.77 26.12 -20.13
CA ILE A 339 8.58 25.81 -18.71
C ILE A 339 8.55 24.29 -18.51
N ILE A 340 9.29 23.82 -17.52
CA ILE A 340 9.11 22.48 -16.94
C ILE A 340 8.67 22.61 -15.49
N GLY A 341 7.66 21.86 -15.10
CA GLY A 341 7.20 21.77 -13.74
C GLY A 341 7.12 20.32 -13.23
N TYR A 342 7.12 20.17 -11.92
CA TYR A 342 6.85 18.91 -11.28
C TYR A 342 6.16 19.12 -9.92
N THR A 343 5.42 18.12 -9.47
CA THR A 343 4.88 18.09 -8.11
C THR A 343 5.58 17.03 -7.27
N THR A 344 5.63 17.26 -5.96
CA THR A 344 6.20 16.32 -4.99
C THR A 344 5.61 16.55 -3.61
N THR A 345 5.51 15.47 -2.82
CA THR A 345 5.23 15.52 -1.39
C THR A 345 6.50 15.69 -0.54
N ASP A 346 7.68 15.58 -1.15
CA ASP A 346 8.97 15.73 -0.49
C ASP A 346 9.31 17.21 -0.28
N GLU A 347 9.30 17.67 0.97
CA GLU A 347 9.53 19.06 1.36
C GLU A 347 11.03 19.43 1.47
N ARG A 348 11.97 18.53 1.16
CA ARG A 348 13.41 18.87 1.16
C ARG A 348 13.68 20.04 0.24
N ASN A 349 14.35 21.05 0.75
CA ASN A 349 14.67 22.26 -0.04
C ASN A 349 15.83 21.99 -1.00
N ILE A 350 15.55 22.05 -2.30
CA ILE A 350 16.55 21.93 -3.38
C ILE A 350 16.51 23.11 -4.33
N LEU A 351 15.78 24.19 -3.98
CA LEU A 351 15.54 25.33 -4.88
C LEU A 351 16.84 25.95 -5.36
N ASP A 352 17.86 26.07 -4.51
CA ASP A 352 19.14 26.70 -4.90
C ASP A 352 19.87 25.91 -5.99
N LYS A 353 19.79 24.57 -5.96
CA LYS A 353 20.32 23.71 -7.03
C LYS A 353 19.55 23.89 -8.35
N LEU A 354 18.25 24.12 -8.25
CA LEU A 354 17.41 24.27 -9.44
C LEU A 354 17.55 25.65 -10.11
N LYS A 355 17.97 26.69 -9.39
CA LYS A 355 18.24 28.02 -9.94
C LYS A 355 19.33 28.05 -11.03
N GLU A 356 20.22 27.04 -11.03
CA GLU A 356 21.22 26.87 -12.09
C GLU A 356 20.59 26.57 -13.46
N PHE A 357 19.35 26.08 -13.47
CA PHE A 357 18.62 25.67 -14.68
C PHE A 357 17.65 26.76 -15.19
N GLY A 358 17.38 27.82 -14.42
CA GLY A 358 16.48 28.89 -14.83
C GLY A 358 15.80 29.59 -13.67
N GLU A 359 14.79 30.41 -13.99
CA GLU A 359 13.93 31.03 -12.98
C GLU A 359 13.05 29.99 -12.34
N VAL A 360 13.20 29.82 -11.02
CA VAL A 360 12.47 28.79 -10.25
C VAL A 360 11.35 29.45 -9.46
N ARG A 361 10.14 28.90 -9.59
CA ARG A 361 8.98 29.24 -8.75
C ARG A 361 8.46 28.01 -8.06
N GLN A 362 8.02 28.15 -6.80
CA GLN A 362 7.43 27.10 -6.04
C GLN A 362 6.15 27.59 -5.36
N LYS A 363 5.08 26.79 -5.44
CA LYS A 363 3.80 27.04 -4.79
C LYS A 363 3.30 25.78 -4.08
N SER A 364 2.56 25.95 -2.98
CA SER A 364 1.76 24.88 -2.39
C SER A 364 0.46 24.73 -3.19
N VAL A 365 0.20 23.54 -3.66
CA VAL A 365 -0.99 23.20 -4.45
C VAL A 365 -1.69 21.97 -3.86
N HIS A 366 -2.99 21.90 -4.11
CA HIS A 366 -3.72 20.64 -4.03
C HIS A 366 -3.74 20.01 -5.44
N THR A 367 -3.05 18.90 -5.59
CA THR A 367 -3.16 18.08 -6.80
C THR A 367 -4.38 17.17 -6.66
N ILE A 368 -5.32 17.37 -7.56
CA ILE A 368 -6.57 16.60 -7.65
C ILE A 368 -6.44 15.66 -8.85
N ALA A 369 -6.64 14.36 -8.63
CA ALA A 369 -6.72 13.39 -9.71
C ALA A 369 -8.17 12.92 -9.89
N ILE A 370 -8.69 13.04 -11.10
CA ILE A 370 -9.97 12.49 -11.54
C ILE A 370 -9.65 11.22 -12.30
N VAL A 371 -9.90 10.07 -11.67
CA VAL A 371 -9.46 8.76 -12.17
C VAL A 371 -10.61 7.99 -12.81
N GLY A 372 -10.35 7.43 -13.97
CA GLY A 372 -11.25 6.56 -14.71
C GLY A 372 -10.78 6.36 -16.14
N GLU A 373 -10.96 5.17 -16.71
CA GLU A 373 -10.66 4.93 -18.13
C GLU A 373 -11.52 5.80 -19.05
N ASP A 374 -10.91 6.28 -20.14
CA ASP A 374 -11.50 7.14 -21.18
C ASP A 374 -11.98 8.53 -20.66
N VAL A 375 -11.53 8.95 -19.47
CA VAL A 375 -11.89 10.25 -18.85
C VAL A 375 -11.30 11.41 -19.67
N GLU A 376 -10.10 11.24 -20.16
CA GLU A 376 -9.34 12.21 -20.94
C GLU A 376 -9.92 12.43 -22.35
N GLU A 377 -10.62 11.43 -22.90
CA GLU A 377 -11.28 11.52 -24.21
C GLU A 377 -12.67 12.17 -24.13
N ASN A 378 -13.17 12.45 -22.93
CA ASN A 378 -14.49 13.01 -22.72
C ASN A 378 -14.47 14.54 -22.44
N PRO A 379 -14.69 15.40 -23.45
CA PRO A 379 -14.64 16.85 -23.27
C PRO A 379 -15.65 17.37 -22.22
N ARG A 380 -16.71 16.61 -21.95
CA ARG A 380 -17.73 16.99 -20.94
C ARG A 380 -17.13 16.99 -19.53
N VAL A 381 -16.12 16.13 -19.26
CA VAL A 381 -15.46 16.08 -17.97
C VAL A 381 -14.72 17.39 -17.72
N LEU A 382 -13.86 17.82 -18.66
CA LEU A 382 -13.13 19.08 -18.56
C LEU A 382 -14.07 20.29 -18.46
N ASN A 383 -15.19 20.29 -19.21
CA ASN A 383 -16.19 21.35 -19.12
C ASN A 383 -16.79 21.46 -17.72
N LYS A 384 -17.19 20.32 -17.12
CA LYS A 384 -17.73 20.29 -15.74
C LYS A 384 -16.68 20.76 -14.74
N VAL A 385 -15.43 20.30 -14.89
CA VAL A 385 -14.30 20.69 -14.02
C VAL A 385 -14.07 22.19 -14.06
N THR A 386 -13.90 22.76 -15.27
CA THR A 386 -13.63 24.19 -15.44
C THR A 386 -14.80 25.07 -14.95
N ARG A 387 -16.03 24.61 -15.09
CA ARG A 387 -17.20 25.28 -14.52
C ARG A 387 -17.12 25.32 -12.99
N CYS A 388 -16.85 24.20 -12.32
CA CYS A 388 -16.73 24.17 -10.85
C CYS A 388 -15.59 25.09 -10.35
N LEU A 389 -14.46 25.10 -11.05
CA LEU A 389 -13.34 25.99 -10.73
C LEU A 389 -13.71 27.46 -10.89
N SER A 390 -14.40 27.83 -11.97
CA SER A 390 -14.87 29.19 -12.25
C SER A 390 -15.88 29.67 -11.22
N GLU A 391 -16.86 28.84 -10.85
CA GLU A 391 -17.86 29.17 -9.83
C GLU A 391 -17.25 29.46 -8.45
N LEU A 392 -16.15 28.81 -8.12
CA LEU A 392 -15.41 29.01 -6.86
C LEU A 392 -14.35 30.13 -6.95
N GLY A 393 -14.05 30.62 -8.15
CA GLY A 393 -12.96 31.56 -8.39
C GLY A 393 -11.59 31.01 -8.02
N LEU A 394 -11.31 29.73 -8.37
CA LEU A 394 -10.09 29.04 -8.02
C LEU A 394 -9.02 29.23 -9.09
N GLU A 395 -7.78 29.53 -8.65
CA GLU A 395 -6.62 29.63 -9.53
C GLU A 395 -6.08 28.24 -9.85
N ILE A 396 -5.97 27.95 -11.15
CA ILE A 396 -5.40 26.73 -11.69
C ILE A 396 -3.91 26.97 -11.93
N GLU A 397 -3.05 26.17 -11.31
CA GLU A 397 -1.61 26.21 -11.57
C GLU A 397 -1.23 25.34 -12.77
N PHE A 398 -1.87 24.16 -12.89
CA PHE A 398 -1.71 23.29 -14.06
C PHE A 398 -2.90 22.38 -14.28
N ILE A 399 -3.04 21.90 -15.52
CA ILE A 399 -3.84 20.74 -15.90
C ILE A 399 -2.91 19.82 -16.68
N SER A 400 -2.87 18.55 -16.28
CA SER A 400 -2.07 17.53 -16.97
C SER A 400 -2.93 16.31 -17.27
N HIS A 401 -2.86 15.83 -18.50
CA HIS A 401 -3.47 14.56 -18.90
C HIS A 401 -2.68 13.97 -20.05
N ASP A 402 -2.68 12.64 -20.19
CA ASP A 402 -2.13 11.91 -21.33
C ASP A 402 -3.16 10.87 -21.75
N ARG A 403 -3.33 10.65 -23.06
CA ARG A 403 -4.27 9.65 -23.62
C ARG A 403 -4.05 8.23 -23.14
N ARG A 404 -2.91 7.94 -22.53
CA ARG A 404 -2.59 6.63 -21.94
C ARG A 404 -2.75 6.59 -20.43
N SER A 405 -3.00 7.74 -19.80
CA SER A 405 -3.27 7.85 -18.39
C SER A 405 -4.76 7.63 -18.14
N ALA A 406 -5.10 6.86 -17.12
CA ALA A 406 -6.48 6.73 -16.68
C ALA A 406 -6.88 7.86 -15.71
N ALA A 407 -6.28 9.06 -15.84
CA ALA A 407 -6.56 10.19 -14.97
C ALA A 407 -6.34 11.55 -15.64
N ILE A 408 -7.10 12.55 -15.14
CA ILE A 408 -6.83 13.98 -15.36
C ILE A 408 -6.33 14.56 -14.05
N TYR A 409 -5.22 15.29 -14.10
CA TYR A 409 -4.62 15.96 -12.96
C TYR A 409 -4.83 17.45 -13.01
N LEU A 410 -5.20 18.04 -11.85
CA LEU A 410 -5.41 19.46 -11.66
C LEU A 410 -4.57 19.94 -10.48
N GLY A 411 -3.71 20.93 -10.70
CA GLY A 411 -3.06 21.65 -9.62
C GLY A 411 -3.85 22.92 -9.31
N VAL A 412 -4.42 22.99 -8.11
CA VAL A 412 -5.18 24.15 -7.64
C VAL A 412 -4.41 24.82 -6.50
N VAL A 413 -4.22 26.13 -6.59
CA VAL A 413 -3.55 26.89 -5.53
C VAL A 413 -4.33 26.81 -4.23
N GLU A 414 -3.63 26.53 -3.13
CA GLU A 414 -4.24 26.34 -1.81
C GLU A 414 -4.94 27.64 -1.34
N ASN A 415 -6.26 27.59 -1.12
CA ASN A 415 -7.06 28.78 -0.74
C ASN A 415 -8.24 28.47 0.18
N GLY A 416 -8.28 27.33 0.83
CA GLY A 416 -9.36 26.95 1.77
C GLY A 416 -10.67 26.47 1.12
N LYS A 417 -10.88 26.64 -0.21
CA LYS A 417 -12.09 26.20 -0.92
C LYS A 417 -11.95 24.83 -1.59
N THR A 418 -10.83 24.18 -1.48
CA THR A 418 -10.53 22.94 -2.21
C THR A 418 -11.48 21.80 -1.79
N ASN A 419 -11.85 21.70 -0.51
CA ASN A 419 -12.82 20.68 -0.06
C ASN A 419 -14.20 20.92 -0.69
N THR A 420 -14.61 22.18 -0.87
CA THR A 420 -15.85 22.53 -1.58
C THR A 420 -15.76 22.09 -3.04
N LEU A 421 -14.63 22.32 -3.69
CA LEU A 421 -14.39 21.87 -5.06
C LEU A 421 -14.54 20.36 -5.18
N ILE A 422 -13.93 19.56 -4.28
CA ILE A 422 -14.02 18.10 -4.31
C ILE A 422 -15.49 17.64 -4.18
N ASN A 423 -16.27 18.26 -3.29
CA ASN A 423 -17.71 17.96 -3.16
C ASN A 423 -18.48 18.29 -4.44
N MET A 424 -18.23 19.44 -5.07
CA MET A 424 -18.87 19.82 -6.32
C MET A 424 -18.49 18.86 -7.46
N LEU A 425 -17.20 18.56 -7.61
CA LEU A 425 -16.73 17.62 -8.62
C LEU A 425 -17.32 16.22 -8.41
N HIS A 426 -17.38 15.72 -7.18
CA HIS A 426 -17.99 14.43 -6.88
C HIS A 426 -19.47 14.39 -7.26
N LYS A 427 -20.22 15.44 -6.90
CA LYS A 427 -21.64 15.57 -7.27
C LYS A 427 -21.84 15.57 -8.79
N GLU A 428 -21.07 16.38 -9.51
CA GLU A 428 -21.21 16.57 -10.96
C GLU A 428 -20.72 15.38 -11.79
N LEU A 429 -19.66 14.71 -11.32
CA LEU A 429 -18.93 13.72 -12.09
C LEU A 429 -19.25 12.28 -11.67
N ILE A 430 -19.71 12.05 -10.45
CA ILE A 430 -19.94 10.69 -9.93
C ILE A 430 -21.42 10.46 -9.58
N GLU A 431 -22.11 11.44 -8.95
CA GLU A 431 -23.52 11.28 -8.59
C GLU A 431 -24.47 11.66 -9.73
N GLY A 432 -24.05 12.52 -10.62
CA GLY A 432 -24.83 13.03 -11.78
C GLY A 432 -24.68 12.20 -13.05
N MET A 433 -24.15 10.95 -12.94
CA MET A 433 -24.09 10.01 -14.07
C MET A 433 -25.17 8.96 -14.01
#